data_cfa4f859ef8180283fe393cf1e12d26f
#
_entry.id   cfa4f859ef8180283fe393cf1e12d26f
#
_cell.length_a   1.000
_cell.length_b   1.000
_cell.length_c   1.000
_cell.angle_alpha   90.00
_cell.angle_beta   90.00
_cell.angle_gamma   90.00
#
_symmetry.space_group_name_H-M   'P 1'
#
loop_
_entity.id
_entity.type
_entity.pdbx_description
1 polymer ?
#
loop_
_entity_poly.entity_id
_entity_poly.type
_entity_poly.pdbx_seq_one_letter_code
_entity_poly.pdbx_strand_id
1 'polypeptide(L)'
;MQEVVLSPTEVIEDMGIDNLKIVQDTALYRFTSDSVLLSRFASVKKSDKIADFCAGSGIVAFHTHALHHQEKPNLTYTLFEMQSPLCTLAQKTVALNGFTNFTVENCRLQEIPKDYCERFSLVLCNPPYERAGTGFDNAEYEKAICRKELTLTLEEIAAAAAKCLQYGGRLCMVHRADRLAEICYVLKGHGIEVKRLQFVAGREGAKPYLLLVEGVKGGKPATEILPTIINQR
;
A
#
# COMPACT_ATOMS: atom_id res chain seq x y z
N MET A 1 -6.42 -21.24 -16.10
CA MET A 1 -5.67 -21.01 -14.84
C MET A 1 -4.36 -21.77 -14.96
N GLN A 2 -3.22 -21.08 -14.78
CA GLN A 2 -1.94 -21.79 -14.70
C GLN A 2 -1.87 -22.51 -13.36
N GLU A 3 -1.37 -23.74 -13.37
CA GLU A 3 -1.14 -24.49 -12.13
C GLU A 3 0.00 -23.83 -11.34
N VAL A 4 -0.33 -23.28 -10.17
CA VAL A 4 0.66 -22.61 -9.31
C VAL A 4 1.19 -23.62 -8.32
N VAL A 5 2.49 -23.90 -8.36
CA VAL A 5 3.16 -24.78 -7.41
C VAL A 5 3.39 -24.03 -6.11
N LEU A 6 2.82 -24.52 -5.02
CA LEU A 6 2.98 -23.97 -3.67
C LEU A 6 4.12 -24.68 -2.93
N SER A 7 4.88 -23.91 -2.13
CA SER A 7 5.79 -24.46 -1.13
C SER A 7 5.02 -24.98 0.11
N PRO A 8 5.65 -25.77 0.99
CA PRO A 8 4.97 -26.31 2.18
C PRO A 8 4.39 -25.26 3.15
N THR A 9 4.93 -24.06 3.15
CA THR A 9 4.47 -22.94 4.02
C THR A 9 3.49 -22.02 3.33
N GLU A 10 3.31 -22.15 2.02
CA GLU A 10 2.40 -21.31 1.24
C GLU A 10 0.97 -21.82 1.29
N VAL A 11 0.04 -20.90 1.39
CA VAL A 11 -1.41 -21.15 1.41
C VAL A 11 -2.13 -20.22 0.46
N ILE A 12 -3.26 -20.69 -0.09
CA ILE A 12 -4.18 -19.86 -0.87
C ILE A 12 -5.29 -19.38 0.08
N GLU A 13 -5.46 -18.07 0.16
CA GLU A 13 -6.55 -17.44 0.90
C GLU A 13 -7.59 -16.87 -0.06
N ASP A 14 -8.86 -17.16 0.21
CA ASP A 14 -9.99 -16.55 -0.49
C ASP A 14 -10.34 -15.23 0.19
N MET A 15 -10.35 -14.15 -0.56
CA MET A 15 -10.64 -12.81 -0.04
C MET A 15 -12.12 -12.52 0.11
N GLY A 16 -13.01 -13.43 -0.31
CA GLY A 16 -14.47 -13.26 -0.24
C GLY A 16 -14.99 -12.11 -1.12
N ILE A 17 -14.20 -11.65 -2.09
CA ILE A 17 -14.58 -10.61 -3.04
C ILE A 17 -14.14 -11.03 -4.44
N ASP A 18 -15.07 -10.99 -5.40
CA ASP A 18 -14.80 -11.20 -6.83
C ASP A 18 -13.97 -12.46 -7.15
N ASN A 19 -14.16 -13.52 -6.37
CA ASN A 19 -13.37 -14.76 -6.41
C ASN A 19 -11.86 -14.55 -6.31
N LEU A 20 -11.40 -13.42 -5.79
CA LEU A 20 -9.99 -13.11 -5.59
C LEU A 20 -9.35 -14.11 -4.62
N LYS A 21 -8.35 -14.80 -5.10
CA LYS A 21 -7.50 -15.69 -4.32
C LYS A 21 -6.09 -15.13 -4.24
N ILE A 22 -5.49 -15.14 -3.06
CA ILE A 22 -4.12 -14.66 -2.86
C ILE A 22 -3.25 -15.78 -2.32
N VAL A 23 -1.98 -15.77 -2.72
CA VAL A 23 -0.96 -16.67 -2.18
C VAL A 23 -0.25 -15.96 -1.04
N GLN A 24 -0.24 -16.60 0.14
CA GLN A 24 0.45 -16.12 1.34
C GLN A 24 1.44 -17.17 1.81
N ASP A 25 2.46 -16.78 2.56
CA ASP A 25 3.38 -17.70 3.23
C ASP A 25 3.23 -17.52 4.75
N THR A 26 2.95 -18.62 5.46
CA THR A 26 2.77 -18.63 6.92
C THR A 26 4.06 -18.33 7.69
N ALA A 27 5.23 -18.47 7.05
CA ALA A 27 6.54 -18.14 7.61
C ALA A 27 6.97 -16.67 7.36
N LEU A 28 6.20 -15.91 6.54
CA LEU A 28 6.48 -14.52 6.21
C LEU A 28 5.43 -13.56 6.79
N TYR A 29 5.64 -12.26 6.57
CA TYR A 29 4.68 -11.26 6.96
C TYR A 29 3.38 -11.44 6.17
N ARG A 30 2.27 -11.54 6.88
CA ARG A 30 0.92 -11.60 6.32
C ARG A 30 0.25 -10.23 6.42
N PHE A 31 -0.61 -9.92 5.45
CA PHE A 31 -1.34 -8.66 5.44
C PHE A 31 -2.28 -8.50 6.65
N THR A 32 -2.59 -7.26 6.99
CA THR A 32 -3.54 -6.89 8.04
C THR A 32 -4.76 -6.17 7.47
N SER A 33 -5.74 -5.89 8.30
CA SER A 33 -6.91 -5.07 7.96
C SER A 33 -6.55 -3.71 7.36
N ASP A 34 -5.35 -3.20 7.65
CA ASP A 34 -4.88 -1.90 7.20
C ASP A 34 -4.78 -1.83 5.66
N SER A 35 -4.35 -2.94 5.02
CA SER A 35 -4.32 -3.07 3.56
C SER A 35 -5.72 -2.99 2.94
N VAL A 36 -6.71 -3.63 3.57
CA VAL A 36 -8.11 -3.60 3.13
C VAL A 36 -8.71 -2.21 3.33
N LEU A 37 -8.40 -1.55 4.44
CA LEU A 37 -8.85 -0.18 4.69
C LEU A 37 -8.28 0.80 3.65
N LEU A 38 -6.98 0.68 3.33
CA LEU A 38 -6.34 1.51 2.32
C LEU A 38 -6.98 1.33 0.94
N SER A 39 -7.20 0.10 0.49
CA SER A 39 -7.80 -0.18 -0.81
C SER A 39 -9.23 0.36 -0.94
N ARG A 40 -10.01 0.36 0.15
CA ARG A 40 -11.36 0.95 0.20
C ARG A 40 -11.34 2.47 0.28
N PHE A 41 -10.33 3.06 0.90
CA PHE A 41 -10.16 4.51 1.00
C PHE A 41 -9.73 5.13 -0.34
N ALA A 42 -8.97 4.40 -1.15
CA ALA A 42 -8.39 4.91 -2.38
C ALA A 42 -9.45 5.35 -3.40
N SER A 43 -9.35 6.60 -3.85
CA SER A 43 -10.22 7.15 -4.90
C SER A 43 -9.74 6.71 -6.28
N VAL A 44 -10.15 5.53 -6.76
CA VAL A 44 -9.74 4.99 -8.06
C VAL A 44 -10.55 5.62 -9.19
N LYS A 45 -9.88 6.12 -10.24
CA LYS A 45 -10.48 6.67 -11.47
C LYS A 45 -10.43 5.66 -12.61
N LYS A 46 -11.23 5.90 -13.65
CA LYS A 46 -11.56 4.94 -14.72
C LYS A 46 -10.38 4.39 -15.53
N SER A 47 -9.25 5.09 -15.59
CA SER A 47 -8.05 4.67 -16.35
C SER A 47 -6.78 4.93 -15.56
N ASP A 48 -6.85 4.71 -14.23
CA ASP A 48 -5.67 4.91 -13.39
C ASP A 48 -4.58 3.88 -13.73
N LYS A 49 -3.37 4.41 -13.82
CA LYS A 49 -2.13 3.64 -13.75
C LYS A 49 -1.69 3.65 -12.31
N ILE A 50 -1.76 2.51 -11.65
CA ILE A 50 -1.62 2.40 -10.20
C ILE A 50 -0.27 1.78 -9.86
N ALA A 51 0.49 2.43 -8.98
CA ALA A 51 1.63 1.84 -8.32
C ALA A 51 1.24 1.40 -6.90
N ASP A 52 1.71 0.24 -6.46
CA ASP A 52 1.62 -0.22 -5.07
C ASP A 52 3.03 -0.25 -4.50
N PHE A 53 3.32 0.67 -3.59
CA PHE A 53 4.62 0.83 -2.94
C PHE A 53 4.67 0.02 -1.64
N CYS A 54 5.77 -0.69 -1.41
CA CYS A 54 5.89 -1.65 -0.31
C CYS A 54 4.81 -2.73 -0.41
N ALA A 55 4.61 -3.25 -1.62
CA ALA A 55 3.45 -4.05 -1.97
C ALA A 55 3.32 -5.34 -1.16
N GLY A 56 4.43 -5.85 -0.58
CA GLY A 56 4.43 -7.15 0.07
C GLY A 56 4.01 -8.25 -0.90
N SER A 57 3.04 -9.06 -0.52
CA SER A 57 2.41 -10.05 -1.40
C SER A 57 1.37 -9.45 -2.37
N GLY A 58 1.22 -8.10 -2.43
CA GLY A 58 0.37 -7.38 -3.39
C GLY A 58 -1.07 -7.16 -2.97
N ILE A 59 -1.41 -7.39 -1.70
CA ILE A 59 -2.81 -7.38 -1.24
C ILE A 59 -3.54 -6.07 -1.52
N VAL A 60 -2.89 -4.90 -1.36
CA VAL A 60 -3.54 -3.59 -1.57
C VAL A 60 -3.96 -3.45 -3.03
N ALA A 61 -3.05 -3.75 -3.96
CA ALA A 61 -3.32 -3.68 -5.40
C ALA A 61 -4.38 -4.71 -5.84
N PHE A 62 -4.28 -5.97 -5.39
CA PHE A 62 -5.23 -7.03 -5.77
C PHE A 62 -6.63 -6.75 -5.23
N HIS A 63 -6.76 -6.33 -3.97
CA HIS A 63 -8.05 -5.99 -3.39
C HIS A 63 -8.65 -4.74 -4.05
N THR A 64 -7.82 -3.73 -4.38
CA THR A 64 -8.26 -2.56 -5.16
C THR A 64 -8.78 -2.98 -6.54
N HIS A 65 -8.11 -3.94 -7.20
CA HIS A 65 -8.57 -4.48 -8.47
C HIS A 65 -9.94 -5.15 -8.33
N ALA A 66 -10.09 -6.06 -7.37
CA ALA A 66 -11.34 -6.77 -7.12
C ALA A 66 -12.53 -5.82 -6.83
N LEU A 67 -12.27 -4.69 -6.13
CA LEU A 67 -13.29 -3.68 -5.86
C LEU A 67 -13.75 -2.91 -7.11
N HIS A 68 -12.91 -2.78 -8.14
CA HIS A 68 -13.12 -1.76 -9.17
C HIS A 68 -13.10 -2.24 -10.61
N HIS A 69 -12.52 -3.42 -10.93
CA HIS A 69 -12.25 -3.80 -12.32
C HIS A 69 -13.51 -3.97 -13.18
N GLN A 70 -14.63 -4.37 -12.60
CA GLN A 70 -15.89 -4.52 -13.34
C GLN A 70 -16.40 -3.19 -13.89
N GLU A 71 -16.29 -2.10 -13.11
CA GLU A 71 -16.70 -0.76 -13.53
C GLU A 71 -15.58 0.00 -14.25
N LYS A 72 -14.33 -0.39 -14.04
CA LYS A 72 -13.11 0.30 -14.51
C LYS A 72 -12.12 -0.70 -15.14
N PRO A 73 -12.43 -1.25 -16.33
CA PRO A 73 -11.66 -2.35 -16.92
C PRO A 73 -10.23 -1.97 -17.37
N ASN A 74 -9.92 -0.68 -17.50
CA ASN A 74 -8.64 -0.19 -18.03
C ASN A 74 -7.60 0.14 -16.94
N LEU A 75 -7.77 -0.38 -15.73
CA LEU A 75 -6.79 -0.20 -14.66
C LEU A 75 -5.53 -1.04 -14.92
N THR A 76 -4.36 -0.48 -14.67
CA THR A 76 -3.08 -1.21 -14.68
C THR A 76 -2.36 -1.03 -13.37
N TYR A 77 -1.61 -2.05 -12.96
CA TYR A 77 -0.96 -2.10 -11.66
C TYR A 77 0.53 -2.44 -11.80
N THR A 78 1.37 -1.71 -11.07
CA THR A 78 2.80 -2.06 -10.90
C THR A 78 3.10 -2.11 -9.41
N LEU A 79 3.51 -3.28 -8.94
CA LEU A 79 3.84 -3.55 -7.55
C LEU A 79 5.33 -3.41 -7.35
N PHE A 80 5.76 -2.58 -6.39
CA PHE A 80 7.16 -2.39 -6.03
C PHE A 80 7.42 -2.98 -4.65
N GLU A 81 8.23 -4.02 -4.60
CA GLU A 81 8.59 -4.70 -3.36
C GLU A 81 10.07 -5.08 -3.37
N MET A 82 10.77 -4.80 -2.27
CA MET A 82 12.21 -5.09 -2.16
C MET A 82 12.53 -6.53 -1.79
N GLN A 83 11.60 -7.23 -1.15
CA GLN A 83 11.78 -8.59 -0.66
C GLN A 83 11.38 -9.60 -1.74
N SER A 84 12.38 -10.26 -2.36
CA SER A 84 12.16 -11.24 -3.43
C SER A 84 11.15 -12.35 -3.07
N PRO A 85 11.12 -12.91 -1.84
CA PRO A 85 10.10 -13.89 -1.49
C PRO A 85 8.67 -13.36 -1.59
N LEU A 86 8.42 -12.11 -1.17
CA LEU A 86 7.09 -11.47 -1.26
C LEU A 86 6.71 -11.17 -2.72
N CYS A 87 7.69 -10.74 -3.55
CA CYS A 87 7.46 -10.61 -4.99
C CYS A 87 7.03 -11.94 -5.63
N THR A 88 7.64 -13.06 -5.22
CA THR A 88 7.27 -14.39 -5.71
C THR A 88 5.82 -14.73 -5.36
N LEU A 89 5.36 -14.42 -4.14
CA LEU A 89 3.95 -14.61 -3.74
C LEU A 89 3.00 -13.76 -4.59
N ALA A 90 3.36 -12.49 -4.83
CA ALA A 90 2.58 -11.61 -5.70
C ALA A 90 2.50 -12.14 -7.13
N GLN A 91 3.61 -12.62 -7.71
CA GLN A 91 3.64 -13.23 -9.05
C GLN A 91 2.78 -14.51 -9.12
N LYS A 92 2.83 -15.37 -8.09
CA LYS A 92 1.97 -16.53 -7.97
C LYS A 92 0.48 -16.13 -7.92
N THR A 93 0.15 -15.06 -7.19
CA THR A 93 -1.21 -14.52 -7.12
C THR A 93 -1.68 -14.01 -8.48
N VAL A 94 -0.83 -13.31 -9.23
CA VAL A 94 -1.12 -12.86 -10.62
C VAL A 94 -1.44 -14.07 -11.50
N ALA A 95 -0.61 -15.11 -11.47
CA ALA A 95 -0.79 -16.32 -12.28
C ALA A 95 -2.05 -17.10 -11.88
N LEU A 96 -2.31 -17.25 -10.58
CA LEU A 96 -3.47 -17.97 -10.03
C LEU A 96 -4.80 -17.36 -10.48
N ASN A 97 -4.90 -16.02 -10.51
CA ASN A 97 -6.11 -15.31 -10.93
C ASN A 97 -6.16 -15.00 -12.43
N GLY A 98 -5.10 -15.31 -13.18
CA GLY A 98 -5.01 -15.04 -14.63
C GLY A 98 -4.97 -13.54 -14.96
N PHE A 99 -4.44 -12.70 -14.08
CA PHE A 99 -4.34 -11.26 -14.30
C PHE A 99 -3.30 -10.93 -15.37
N THR A 100 -3.67 -10.05 -16.32
CA THR A 100 -2.81 -9.61 -17.44
C THR A 100 -2.38 -8.14 -17.32
N ASN A 101 -2.93 -7.42 -16.35
CA ASN A 101 -2.74 -5.98 -16.14
C ASN A 101 -1.90 -5.67 -14.90
N PHE A 102 -1.15 -6.65 -14.39
CA PHE A 102 -0.25 -6.52 -13.25
C PHE A 102 1.20 -6.75 -13.64
N THR A 103 2.10 -5.92 -13.13
CA THR A 103 3.56 -6.09 -13.18
C THR A 103 4.11 -6.10 -11.76
N VAL A 104 5.05 -6.97 -11.47
CA VAL A 104 5.73 -7.05 -10.16
C VAL A 104 7.19 -6.74 -10.35
N GLU A 105 7.65 -5.67 -9.70
CA GLU A 105 9.02 -5.16 -9.73
C GLU A 105 9.73 -5.44 -8.39
N ASN A 106 10.80 -6.24 -8.43
CA ASN A 106 11.60 -6.49 -7.25
C ASN A 106 12.69 -5.42 -7.13
N CYS A 107 12.38 -4.31 -6.49
CA CYS A 107 13.32 -3.22 -6.26
C CYS A 107 12.99 -2.41 -5.02
N ARG A 108 13.98 -1.67 -4.52
CA ARG A 108 13.79 -0.67 -3.46
C ARG A 108 13.14 0.59 -4.06
N LEU A 109 12.32 1.32 -3.27
CA LEU A 109 11.69 2.54 -3.75
C LEU A 109 12.70 3.63 -4.16
N GLN A 110 13.86 3.66 -3.49
CA GLN A 110 14.97 4.56 -3.82
C GLN A 110 15.57 4.27 -5.21
N GLU A 111 15.41 3.04 -5.70
CA GLU A 111 16.02 2.52 -6.92
C GLU A 111 15.03 2.37 -8.08
N ILE A 112 13.77 2.86 -7.92
CA ILE A 112 12.77 2.79 -8.99
C ILE A 112 13.34 3.37 -10.29
N PRO A 113 13.29 2.59 -11.41
CA PRO A 113 13.81 3.01 -12.70
C PRO A 113 13.22 4.34 -13.19
N LYS A 114 14.00 5.08 -13.99
CA LYS A 114 13.56 6.37 -14.54
C LYS A 114 12.34 6.25 -15.46
N ASP A 115 12.13 5.09 -16.07
CA ASP A 115 10.99 4.81 -16.94
C ASP A 115 9.64 4.87 -16.21
N TYR A 116 9.65 4.85 -14.88
CA TYR A 116 8.48 5.04 -14.02
C TYR A 116 8.29 6.51 -13.56
N CYS A 117 9.15 7.44 -13.96
CA CYS A 117 8.97 8.86 -13.65
C CYS A 117 7.67 9.38 -14.28
N GLU A 118 6.84 10.06 -13.47
CA GLU A 118 5.56 10.70 -13.90
C GLU A 118 4.60 9.74 -14.63
N ARG A 119 4.70 8.45 -14.36
CA ARG A 119 3.95 7.40 -15.05
C ARG A 119 2.61 7.10 -14.40
N PHE A 120 2.49 7.27 -13.07
CA PHE A 120 1.32 6.83 -12.32
C PHE A 120 0.37 7.98 -12.02
N SER A 121 -0.93 7.68 -12.07
CA SER A 121 -2.00 8.60 -11.64
C SER A 121 -2.43 8.34 -10.20
N LEU A 122 -2.10 7.16 -9.66
CA LEU A 122 -2.36 6.77 -8.27
C LEU A 122 -1.18 5.94 -7.75
N VAL A 123 -0.70 6.29 -6.56
CA VAL A 123 0.21 5.48 -5.75
C VAL A 123 -0.54 5.04 -4.51
N LEU A 124 -0.54 3.75 -4.23
CA LEU A 124 -0.97 3.14 -2.99
C LEU A 124 0.27 2.83 -2.16
N CYS A 125 0.22 3.02 -0.84
CA CYS A 125 1.36 2.73 0.01
C CYS A 125 0.90 2.30 1.41
N ASN A 126 1.18 1.06 1.77
CA ASN A 126 1.08 0.55 3.14
C ASN A 126 2.49 0.25 3.66
N PRO A 127 3.26 1.28 4.07
CA PRO A 127 4.65 1.11 4.45
C PRO A 127 4.80 0.44 5.81
N PRO A 128 5.96 -0.11 6.15
CA PRO A 128 6.29 -0.42 7.52
C PRO A 128 6.36 0.89 8.32
N TYR A 129 5.50 1.07 9.33
CA TYR A 129 5.35 2.34 10.06
C TYR A 129 5.70 2.28 11.55
N GLU A 130 6.35 1.22 12.00
CA GLU A 130 6.89 1.14 13.35
C GLU A 130 8.27 1.78 13.40
N ARG A 131 8.51 2.66 14.40
CA ARG A 131 9.84 3.25 14.61
C ARG A 131 10.79 2.22 15.19
N ALA A 132 12.03 2.19 14.73
CA ALA A 132 13.08 1.38 15.36
C ALA A 132 13.18 1.74 16.86
N GLY A 133 13.06 0.73 17.75
CA GLY A 133 13.22 0.91 19.20
C GLY A 133 11.96 1.22 19.99
N THR A 134 10.74 1.15 19.41
CA THR A 134 9.48 1.41 20.13
C THR A 134 8.59 0.18 20.35
N GLY A 135 9.08 -1.03 20.15
CA GLY A 135 8.31 -2.28 20.23
C GLY A 135 8.46 -3.03 21.55
N PHE A 136 7.42 -3.76 21.95
CA PHE A 136 7.41 -4.69 23.09
C PHE A 136 8.29 -5.91 22.82
N ASP A 137 8.88 -6.47 23.91
CA ASP A 137 9.81 -7.60 23.94
C ASP A 137 9.33 -8.90 23.24
N ASN A 138 9.49 -8.97 21.94
CA ASN A 138 9.56 -10.21 21.19
C ASN A 138 10.74 -10.13 20.23
N ALA A 139 11.89 -10.62 20.66
CA ALA A 139 13.19 -10.46 19.97
C ALA A 139 13.23 -10.94 18.50
N GLU A 140 12.34 -11.84 18.08
CA GLU A 140 12.22 -12.28 16.69
C GLU A 140 11.36 -11.31 15.85
N TYR A 141 10.30 -10.77 16.43
CA TYR A 141 9.43 -9.78 15.82
C TYR A 141 10.16 -8.44 15.67
N GLU A 142 10.91 -8.02 16.69
CA GLU A 142 11.77 -6.82 16.65
C GLU A 142 12.85 -6.91 15.58
N LYS A 143 13.49 -8.07 15.39
CA LYS A 143 14.51 -8.26 14.33
C LYS A 143 13.93 -8.17 12.92
N ALA A 144 12.68 -8.57 12.72
CA ALA A 144 12.00 -8.44 11.43
C ALA A 144 11.56 -7.00 11.16
N ILE A 145 11.10 -6.28 12.20
CA ILE A 145 10.60 -4.91 12.13
C ILE A 145 11.74 -3.91 12.06
N CYS A 146 12.77 -4.03 12.90
CA CYS A 146 13.98 -3.18 12.82
C CYS A 146 14.66 -3.22 11.46
N ARG A 147 14.61 -4.35 10.74
CA ARG A 147 15.11 -4.42 9.36
C ARG A 147 14.25 -3.64 8.37
N LYS A 148 12.97 -3.39 8.67
CA LYS A 148 12.03 -2.71 7.76
C LYS A 148 12.11 -1.18 7.86
N GLU A 149 12.18 -0.62 9.07
CA GLU A 149 12.30 0.85 9.24
C GLU A 149 13.72 1.38 8.97
N LEU A 150 14.75 0.57 9.19
CA LEU A 150 16.13 0.91 8.78
C LEU A 150 16.29 1.01 7.25
N THR A 151 15.28 0.57 6.48
CA THR A 151 15.37 0.49 5.02
C THR A 151 14.50 1.49 4.27
N LEU A 152 13.52 2.15 4.93
CA LEU A 152 12.60 3.08 4.27
C LEU A 152 12.01 4.11 5.24
N THR A 153 12.28 5.37 4.97
CA THR A 153 11.75 6.51 5.71
C THR A 153 10.52 7.13 5.02
N LEU A 154 9.73 7.90 5.76
CA LEU A 154 8.60 8.66 5.19
C LEU A 154 9.06 9.65 4.10
N GLU A 155 10.24 10.24 4.28
CA GLU A 155 10.88 11.15 3.32
C GLU A 155 11.17 10.43 1.98
N GLU A 156 11.70 9.21 2.04
CA GLU A 156 11.98 8.39 0.86
C GLU A 156 10.71 7.95 0.14
N ILE A 157 9.64 7.63 0.89
CA ILE A 157 8.32 7.33 0.31
C ILE A 157 7.78 8.55 -0.44
N ALA A 158 7.80 9.72 0.21
CA ALA A 158 7.31 10.96 -0.40
C ALA A 158 8.12 11.36 -1.64
N ALA A 159 9.44 11.23 -1.59
CA ALA A 159 10.33 11.48 -2.73
C ALA A 159 10.03 10.52 -3.90
N ALA A 160 9.90 9.21 -3.63
CA ALA A 160 9.55 8.23 -4.64
C ALA A 160 8.16 8.50 -5.25
N ALA A 161 7.16 8.81 -4.41
CA ALA A 161 5.82 9.15 -4.87
C ALA A 161 5.82 10.41 -5.73
N ALA A 162 6.51 11.47 -5.30
CA ALA A 162 6.64 12.70 -6.08
C ALA A 162 7.32 12.49 -7.43
N LYS A 163 8.35 11.61 -7.50
CA LYS A 163 9.03 11.23 -8.73
C LYS A 163 8.13 10.45 -9.68
N CYS A 164 7.36 9.49 -9.16
CA CYS A 164 6.60 8.52 -9.96
C CYS A 164 5.20 9.01 -10.35
N LEU A 165 4.59 9.88 -9.55
CA LEU A 165 3.29 10.47 -9.85
C LEU A 165 3.39 11.51 -10.98
N GLN A 166 2.45 11.44 -11.92
CA GLN A 166 2.19 12.56 -12.84
C GLN A 166 1.65 13.79 -12.08
N TYR A 167 1.69 14.96 -12.68
CA TYR A 167 1.06 16.15 -12.10
C TYR A 167 -0.46 15.92 -11.90
N GLY A 168 -0.99 16.26 -10.74
CA GLY A 168 -2.38 15.94 -10.35
C GLY A 168 -2.61 14.48 -9.97
N GLY A 169 -1.58 13.65 -10.00
CA GLY A 169 -1.61 12.28 -9.48
C GLY A 169 -1.75 12.24 -7.96
N ARG A 170 -2.23 11.12 -7.43
CA ARG A 170 -2.61 10.95 -6.02
C ARG A 170 -1.75 9.91 -5.34
N LEU A 171 -1.35 10.20 -4.11
CA LEU A 171 -0.79 9.24 -3.16
C LEU A 171 -1.87 8.90 -2.14
N CYS A 172 -2.25 7.63 -2.01
CA CYS A 172 -3.05 7.13 -0.90
C CYS A 172 -2.17 6.26 -0.01
N MET A 173 -2.09 6.60 1.27
CA MET A 173 -1.23 5.91 2.24
C MET A 173 -1.99 5.64 3.53
N VAL A 174 -1.73 4.49 4.16
CA VAL A 174 -2.11 4.23 5.55
C VAL A 174 -0.89 4.39 6.44
N HIS A 175 -1.05 4.99 7.60
CA HIS A 175 0.01 5.18 8.57
C HIS A 175 -0.53 5.32 10.00
N ARG A 176 0.33 5.38 11.01
CA ARG A 176 -0.05 5.65 12.39
C ARG A 176 -0.61 7.08 12.52
N ALA A 177 -1.70 7.21 13.28
CA ALA A 177 -2.37 8.50 13.47
C ALA A 177 -1.51 9.54 14.22
N ASP A 178 -0.61 9.09 15.10
CA ASP A 178 0.29 9.95 15.87
C ASP A 178 1.38 10.64 15.02
N ARG A 179 1.55 10.21 13.76
CA ARG A 179 2.50 10.83 12.81
C ARG A 179 1.84 11.83 11.85
N LEU A 180 0.58 12.21 12.06
CA LEU A 180 -0.14 13.14 11.18
C LEU A 180 0.65 14.40 10.82
N ALA A 181 1.20 15.09 11.81
CA ALA A 181 1.92 16.35 11.59
C ALA A 181 3.17 16.15 10.72
N GLU A 182 3.93 15.07 10.98
CA GLU A 182 5.11 14.70 10.21
C GLU A 182 4.73 14.34 8.77
N ILE A 183 3.67 13.54 8.58
CA ILE A 183 3.17 13.15 7.26
C ILE A 183 2.80 14.39 6.44
N CYS A 184 2.01 15.30 7.00
CA CYS A 184 1.62 16.54 6.30
C CYS A 184 2.84 17.39 5.94
N TYR A 185 3.80 17.51 6.84
CA TYR A 185 5.02 18.29 6.62
C TYR A 185 5.86 17.69 5.50
N VAL A 186 6.14 16.40 5.56
CA VAL A 186 6.98 15.70 4.58
C VAL A 186 6.33 15.68 3.20
N LEU A 187 5.05 15.32 3.08
CA LEU A 187 4.34 15.33 1.81
C LEU A 187 4.33 16.72 1.17
N LYS A 188 4.09 17.76 1.97
CA LYS A 188 4.13 19.14 1.51
C LYS A 188 5.51 19.53 0.97
N GLY A 189 6.58 19.12 1.64
CA GLY A 189 7.98 19.36 1.24
C GLY A 189 8.29 18.75 -0.13
N HIS A 190 7.62 17.67 -0.52
CA HIS A 190 7.73 17.01 -1.84
C HIS A 190 6.67 17.45 -2.86
N GLY A 191 5.94 18.55 -2.60
CA GLY A 191 4.93 19.07 -3.53
C GLY A 191 3.66 18.22 -3.60
N ILE A 192 3.40 17.38 -2.59
CA ILE A 192 2.18 16.57 -2.46
C ILE A 192 1.31 17.23 -1.38
N GLU A 193 0.23 17.87 -1.80
CA GLU A 193 -0.71 18.53 -0.88
C GLU A 193 -1.73 17.52 -0.36
N VAL A 194 -1.87 17.42 0.98
CA VAL A 194 -2.87 16.54 1.61
C VAL A 194 -4.28 17.05 1.31
N LYS A 195 -5.12 16.17 0.79
CA LYS A 195 -6.48 16.49 0.32
C LYS A 195 -7.58 15.81 1.10
N ARG A 196 -7.33 14.58 1.57
CA ARG A 196 -8.29 13.82 2.36
C ARG A 196 -7.59 13.09 3.49
N LEU A 197 -8.23 13.10 4.65
CA LEU A 197 -7.82 12.37 5.83
C LEU A 197 -8.97 11.55 6.38
N GLN A 198 -8.70 10.35 6.85
CA GLN A 198 -9.66 9.53 7.56
C GLN A 198 -8.98 8.79 8.71
N PHE A 199 -9.47 8.99 9.91
CA PHE A 199 -8.96 8.29 11.08
C PHE A 199 -9.61 6.93 11.24
N VAL A 200 -8.89 6.01 11.87
CA VAL A 200 -9.41 4.69 12.26
C VAL A 200 -9.22 4.51 13.76
N ALA A 201 -10.30 4.15 14.44
CA ALA A 201 -10.30 3.86 15.88
C ALA A 201 -10.89 2.49 16.17
N GLY A 202 -10.52 1.87 17.28
CA GLY A 202 -11.03 0.54 17.66
C GLY A 202 -12.47 0.56 18.19
N ARG A 203 -12.94 1.70 18.67
CA ARG A 203 -14.30 1.93 19.17
C ARG A 203 -14.64 3.41 19.14
N GLU A 204 -15.91 3.73 19.21
CA GLU A 204 -16.39 5.11 19.31
C GLU A 204 -15.77 5.84 20.51
N GLY A 205 -15.34 7.08 20.32
CA GLY A 205 -14.68 7.90 21.33
C GLY A 205 -13.25 7.49 21.71
N ALA A 206 -12.72 6.40 21.14
CA ALA A 206 -11.35 6.00 21.38
C ALA A 206 -10.36 6.84 20.56
N LYS A 207 -9.11 6.95 21.08
CA LYS A 207 -8.01 7.57 20.33
C LYS A 207 -7.76 6.82 19.03
N PRO A 208 -7.73 7.51 17.88
CA PRO A 208 -7.37 6.88 16.60
C PRO A 208 -5.97 6.28 16.64
N TYR A 209 -5.81 5.11 16.05
CA TYR A 209 -4.52 4.42 15.96
C TYR A 209 -3.94 4.43 14.54
N LEU A 210 -4.80 4.52 13.50
CA LEU A 210 -4.39 4.68 12.12
C LEU A 210 -4.97 5.93 11.50
N LEU A 211 -4.30 6.37 10.43
CA LEU A 211 -4.67 7.46 9.56
C LEU A 211 -4.55 7.00 8.11
N LEU A 212 -5.60 7.21 7.34
CA LEU A 212 -5.62 7.10 5.89
C LEU A 212 -5.45 8.51 5.32
N VAL A 213 -4.50 8.68 4.41
CA VAL A 213 -4.12 9.98 3.83
C VAL A 213 -4.20 9.90 2.32
N GLU A 214 -4.86 10.86 1.68
CA GLU A 214 -4.73 11.10 0.25
C GLU A 214 -4.08 12.46 0.02
N GLY A 215 -2.97 12.48 -0.70
CA GLY A 215 -2.28 13.69 -1.15
C GLY A 215 -2.28 13.78 -2.67
N VAL A 216 -2.21 15.01 -3.21
CA VAL A 216 -2.20 15.29 -4.65
C VAL A 216 -0.93 16.03 -5.02
N LYS A 217 -0.15 15.51 -5.99
CA LYS A 217 1.03 16.19 -6.53
C LYS A 217 0.61 17.49 -7.25
N GLY A 218 1.14 18.61 -6.79
CA GLY A 218 0.78 19.96 -7.29
C GLY A 218 -0.62 20.42 -6.87
N GLY A 219 -1.22 19.78 -5.84
CA GLY A 219 -2.53 20.16 -5.31
C GLY A 219 -2.53 21.54 -4.66
N LYS A 220 -3.69 22.20 -4.67
CA LYS A 220 -3.90 23.46 -3.93
C LYS A 220 -4.32 23.15 -2.48
N PRO A 221 -4.03 24.04 -1.50
CA PRO A 221 -4.50 23.87 -0.13
C PRO A 221 -6.01 23.64 -0.06
N ALA A 222 -6.44 22.81 0.81
CA ALA A 222 -7.77 22.47 1.32
C ALA A 222 -7.82 20.96 1.60
N THR A 223 -8.04 20.59 2.84
CA THR A 223 -8.08 19.19 3.28
C THR A 223 -9.47 18.86 3.79
N GLU A 224 -10.06 17.79 3.30
CA GLU A 224 -11.29 17.20 3.81
C GLU A 224 -10.96 16.17 4.89
N ILE A 225 -11.65 16.23 6.03
CA ILE A 225 -11.56 15.22 7.08
C ILE A 225 -12.84 14.37 7.02
N LEU A 226 -12.68 13.10 6.69
CA LEU A 226 -13.79 12.15 6.61
C LEU A 226 -14.16 11.62 8.00
N PRO A 227 -15.38 11.12 8.19
CA PRO A 227 -15.81 10.47 9.43
C PRO A 227 -14.86 9.34 9.82
N THR A 228 -14.58 9.22 11.13
CA THR A 228 -13.72 8.17 11.66
C THR A 228 -14.31 6.77 11.41
N ILE A 229 -13.49 5.87 10.91
CA ILE A 229 -13.86 4.45 10.78
C ILE A 229 -13.72 3.78 12.15
N ILE A 230 -14.74 3.04 12.56
CA ILE A 230 -14.67 2.15 13.72
C ILE A 230 -14.33 0.75 13.22
N ASN A 231 -13.10 0.31 13.52
CA ASN A 231 -12.58 -1.01 13.14
C ASN A 231 -12.36 -1.84 14.40
N GLN A 232 -13.37 -2.60 14.79
CA GLN A 232 -13.28 -3.54 15.92
C GLN A 232 -12.33 -4.68 15.51
N ARG A 233 -11.18 -4.74 16.17
CA ARG A 233 -10.19 -5.83 16.02
C ARG A 233 -10.62 -7.08 16.76
#